data_1c23410dd48dbbcffc7a34c68a9fbc57
#
_entry.id   1c23410dd48dbbcffc7a34c68a9fbc57
#
_cell.length_a   1.000
_cell.length_b   1.000
_cell.length_c   1.000
_cell.angle_alpha   90.00
_cell.angle_beta   90.00
_cell.angle_gamma   90.00
#
_symmetry.space_group_name_H-M   'P 1'
#
loop_
_entity.id
_entity.type
_entity.pdbx_description
1 polymer ?
#
loop_
_entity_poly.entity_id
_entity_poly.type
_entity_poly.pdbx_seq_one_letter_code
_entity_poly.pdbx_strand_id
1 'polypeptide(L)'
;MRCSPPRSLSPLPPLFRVLGLSLWLGALGALSPVGAPGLTSAAPAQTEEQLARARTLFTEGQAAYDAGRFQEAVTKMREAYEITNSAELAFNVARVYERMSEYAEAIRYFRIYLREGQPDATVRADVEARIEALRAAERRSREQVFTAPPSDDELTREARTFFTRGVSMFRRGEYEAAMQAFTAAHRFAPLPEVLYNMAVGAERLGAPRDAIDYYREYLRLRPTAPDRGFVEREIERLRGAR
;
A
#
# COMPACT_ATOMS: atom_id res chain seq x y z
N MET A 1 -33.50 1.02 6.61
CA MET A 1 -32.32 0.61 7.39
C MET A 1 -31.21 1.63 7.13
N ARG A 2 -30.84 2.42 8.12
CA ARG A 2 -29.79 3.46 7.94
C ARG A 2 -28.44 2.78 8.08
N CYS A 3 -27.62 2.73 7.00
CA CYS A 3 -26.23 2.35 7.08
C CYS A 3 -25.48 3.42 7.88
N SER A 4 -24.97 3.04 9.04
CA SER A 4 -24.02 3.86 9.80
C SER A 4 -22.71 3.95 9.01
N PRO A 5 -22.09 5.13 8.92
CA PRO A 5 -20.78 5.27 8.29
C PRO A 5 -19.73 4.48 9.10
N PRO A 6 -18.67 3.97 8.46
CA PRO A 6 -17.61 3.29 9.16
C PRO A 6 -16.99 4.24 10.20
N ARG A 7 -16.86 3.76 11.43
CA ARG A 7 -16.16 4.49 12.50
C ARG A 7 -14.78 4.88 11.98
N SER A 8 -14.53 6.18 11.93
CA SER A 8 -13.20 6.72 11.72
C SER A 8 -12.29 6.13 12.80
N LEU A 9 -11.25 5.42 12.39
CA LEU A 9 -10.19 4.98 13.27
C LEU A 9 -9.68 6.24 13.99
N SER A 10 -9.73 6.22 15.31
CA SER A 10 -9.26 7.34 16.13
C SER A 10 -7.84 7.70 15.70
N PRO A 11 -7.51 8.99 15.58
CA PRO A 11 -6.14 9.37 15.32
C PRO A 11 -5.31 8.87 16.51
N LEU A 12 -4.37 7.96 16.24
CA LEU A 12 -3.32 7.68 17.23
C LEU A 12 -2.70 9.00 17.65
N PRO A 13 -2.35 9.16 18.94
CA PRO A 13 -1.69 10.37 19.40
C PRO A 13 -0.51 10.66 18.47
N PRO A 14 -0.20 11.92 18.20
CA PRO A 14 0.86 12.31 17.29
C PRO A 14 2.21 11.85 17.83
N LEU A 15 2.61 10.62 17.52
CA LEU A 15 3.97 10.13 17.82
C LEU A 15 5.05 11.00 17.17
N PHE A 16 4.64 11.89 16.27
CA PHE A 16 5.48 12.96 15.73
C PHE A 16 6.03 13.93 16.76
N ARG A 17 5.44 14.01 17.99
CA ARG A 17 5.85 15.00 19.00
C ARG A 17 6.74 14.45 20.12
N VAL A 18 6.91 13.14 20.24
CA VAL A 18 7.63 12.54 21.41
C VAL A 18 9.09 12.18 21.10
N LEU A 19 9.51 12.19 19.84
CA LEU A 19 10.92 12.02 19.48
C LEU A 19 11.65 13.36 19.33
N GLY A 20 11.33 14.29 20.24
CA GLY A 20 12.23 15.37 20.56
C GLY A 20 13.49 14.82 21.20
N LEU A 21 14.60 14.98 20.52
CA LEU A 21 16.00 15.17 20.95
C LEU A 21 16.59 14.39 22.14
N SER A 22 15.89 13.53 22.87
CA SER A 22 16.36 13.07 24.19
C SER A 22 16.89 11.64 24.28
N LEU A 23 16.88 10.83 23.23
CA LEU A 23 17.26 9.41 23.30
C LEU A 23 18.54 9.05 22.51
N TRP A 24 19.33 10.05 22.12
CA TRP A 24 20.61 9.81 21.40
C TRP A 24 21.86 10.08 22.25
N LEU A 25 21.71 10.23 23.57
CA LEU A 25 22.82 10.42 24.52
C LEU A 25 22.86 9.28 25.52
N GLY A 26 23.36 8.13 25.13
CA GLY A 26 23.47 7.02 26.07
C GLY A 26 24.28 5.83 25.58
N ALA A 27 25.52 6.05 25.17
CA ALA A 27 26.53 5.00 25.16
C ALA A 27 27.93 5.61 25.25
N LEU A 28 28.23 6.19 26.39
CA LEU A 28 29.60 6.42 26.83
C LEU A 28 29.92 5.43 27.94
N GLY A 29 30.82 4.49 27.67
CA GLY A 29 31.78 4.00 28.65
C GLY A 29 31.37 2.84 29.52
N ALA A 30 31.81 1.66 29.14
CA ALA A 30 32.36 0.70 30.11
C ALA A 30 33.54 0.01 29.44
N LEU A 31 34.72 0.40 29.81
CA LEU A 31 35.96 -0.37 29.66
C LEU A 31 35.83 -1.64 30.49
N SER A 32 35.96 -2.80 29.87
CA SER A 32 36.29 -4.05 30.54
C SER A 32 37.08 -5.00 29.63
N PRO A 33 37.95 -5.82 30.16
CA PRO A 33 39.19 -6.22 29.47
C PRO A 33 39.09 -7.56 28.73
N VAL A 34 39.91 -7.63 27.70
CA VAL A 34 40.62 -8.80 27.13
C VAL A 34 39.99 -10.19 27.32
N GLY A 35 39.60 -10.80 26.20
CA GLY A 35 39.37 -12.25 26.14
C GLY A 35 38.81 -12.73 24.81
N ALA A 36 39.69 -13.29 23.95
CA ALA A 36 39.46 -14.18 22.82
C ALA A 36 38.87 -13.59 21.50
N PRO A 37 39.44 -13.95 20.34
CA PRO A 37 38.99 -13.52 19.01
C PRO A 37 37.86 -14.43 18.53
N GLY A 38 36.65 -14.04 18.86
CA GLY A 38 35.44 -14.51 18.18
C GLY A 38 35.10 -13.52 17.10
N LEU A 39 35.10 -13.95 15.86
CA LEU A 39 34.65 -13.16 14.69
C LEU A 39 33.15 -12.86 14.81
N THR A 40 32.77 -11.92 15.66
CA THR A 40 31.49 -11.25 15.59
C THR A 40 31.63 -10.17 14.52
N SER A 41 31.06 -10.41 13.35
CA SER A 41 30.86 -9.38 12.34
C SER A 41 29.93 -8.32 12.94
N ALA A 42 30.50 -7.35 13.64
CA ALA A 42 29.78 -6.16 14.06
C ALA A 42 29.41 -5.39 12.79
N ALA A 43 28.10 -5.13 12.58
CA ALA A 43 27.67 -4.21 11.55
C ALA A 43 28.46 -2.90 11.71
N PRO A 44 28.94 -2.29 10.62
CA PRO A 44 29.72 -1.05 10.68
C PRO A 44 28.89 0.03 11.41
N ALA A 45 29.48 0.64 12.43
CA ALA A 45 28.85 1.75 13.15
C ALA A 45 28.60 2.90 12.16
N GLN A 46 27.37 3.43 12.17
CA GLN A 46 26.98 4.54 11.32
C GLN A 46 27.80 5.77 11.67
N THR A 47 28.27 6.51 10.65
CA THR A 47 29.03 7.74 10.88
C THR A 47 28.11 8.87 11.32
N GLU A 48 28.65 9.86 12.04
CA GLU A 48 27.89 11.05 12.45
C GLU A 48 27.31 11.80 11.24
N GLU A 49 28.04 11.83 10.13
CA GLU A 49 27.58 12.41 8.88
C GLU A 49 26.36 11.67 8.30
N GLN A 50 26.37 10.32 8.32
CA GLN A 50 25.21 9.51 7.89
C GLN A 50 23.99 9.78 8.76
N LEU A 51 24.15 9.88 10.07
CA LEU A 51 23.08 10.19 10.99
C LEU A 51 22.54 11.62 10.78
N ALA A 52 23.40 12.60 10.54
CA ALA A 52 22.99 13.96 10.20
C ALA A 52 22.17 14.00 8.90
N ARG A 53 22.64 13.27 7.87
CA ARG A 53 21.89 13.12 6.61
C ARG A 53 20.52 12.48 6.81
N ALA A 54 20.44 11.42 7.59
CA ALA A 54 19.16 10.76 7.88
C ALA A 54 18.16 11.69 8.58
N ARG A 55 18.62 12.55 9.52
CA ARG A 55 17.79 13.56 10.17
C ARG A 55 17.27 14.61 9.18
N THR A 56 18.10 15.08 8.27
CA THR A 56 17.70 16.01 7.22
C THR A 56 16.63 15.40 6.32
N LEU A 57 16.87 14.20 5.82
CA LEU A 57 15.93 13.44 4.98
C LEU A 57 14.59 13.22 5.69
N PHE A 58 14.61 12.85 6.96
CA PHE A 58 13.38 12.69 7.75
C PHE A 58 12.59 13.99 7.86
N THR A 59 13.27 15.11 8.16
CA THR A 59 12.64 16.44 8.28
C THR A 59 12.02 16.89 6.95
N GLU A 60 12.73 16.70 5.84
CA GLU A 60 12.21 16.98 4.49
C GLU A 60 11.01 16.09 4.15
N GLY A 61 11.11 14.80 4.47
CA GLY A 61 10.03 13.83 4.28
C GLY A 61 8.77 14.19 5.08
N GLN A 62 8.95 14.66 6.31
CA GLN A 62 7.83 15.12 7.14
C GLN A 62 7.18 16.36 6.55
N ALA A 63 7.95 17.36 6.13
CA ALA A 63 7.43 18.55 5.47
C ALA A 63 6.67 18.21 4.17
N ALA A 64 7.16 17.25 3.40
CA ALA A 64 6.47 16.76 2.21
C ALA A 64 5.15 16.04 2.57
N TYR A 65 5.14 15.22 3.64
CA TYR A 65 3.93 14.57 4.14
C TYR A 65 2.86 15.57 4.55
N ASP A 66 3.23 16.57 5.33
CA ASP A 66 2.32 17.62 5.81
C ASP A 66 1.76 18.47 4.65
N ALA A 67 2.54 18.62 3.58
CA ALA A 67 2.11 19.26 2.34
C ALA A 67 1.31 18.35 1.39
N GLY A 68 1.02 17.09 1.77
CA GLY A 68 0.30 16.12 0.93
C GLY A 68 1.12 15.52 -0.22
N ARG A 69 2.41 15.80 -0.32
CA ARG A 69 3.32 15.25 -1.35
C ARG A 69 3.84 13.88 -0.92
N PHE A 70 2.94 12.90 -0.85
CA PHE A 70 3.22 11.59 -0.25
C PHE A 70 4.31 10.80 -0.97
N GLN A 71 4.43 10.91 -2.30
CA GLN A 71 5.49 10.23 -3.06
C GLN A 71 6.89 10.77 -2.71
N GLU A 72 7.02 12.09 -2.53
CA GLU A 72 8.26 12.70 -2.07
C GLU A 72 8.54 12.32 -0.62
N ALA A 73 7.53 12.36 0.24
CA ALA A 73 7.66 11.98 1.65
C ALA A 73 8.17 10.55 1.82
N VAL A 74 7.59 9.58 1.09
CA VAL A 74 8.01 8.18 1.21
C VAL A 74 9.43 7.97 0.70
N THR A 75 9.83 8.64 -0.37
CA THR A 75 11.20 8.56 -0.90
C THR A 75 12.20 9.03 0.14
N LYS A 76 12.00 10.21 0.71
CA LYS A 76 12.88 10.80 1.73
C LYS A 76 12.95 9.96 3.00
N MET A 77 11.79 9.52 3.52
CA MET A 77 11.73 8.72 4.75
C MET A 77 12.34 7.33 4.56
N ARG A 78 12.21 6.72 3.38
CA ARG A 78 12.89 5.46 3.06
C ARG A 78 14.41 5.61 3.02
N GLU A 79 14.92 6.65 2.35
CA GLU A 79 16.35 6.93 2.35
C GLU A 79 16.89 7.11 3.77
N ALA A 80 16.16 7.82 4.64
CA ALA A 80 16.53 7.95 6.05
C ALA A 80 16.52 6.59 6.78
N TYR A 81 15.52 5.75 6.50
CA TYR A 81 15.43 4.40 7.05
C TYR A 81 16.60 3.51 6.57
N GLU A 82 16.94 3.56 5.30
CA GLU A 82 18.05 2.77 4.73
C GLU A 82 19.42 3.12 5.37
N ILE A 83 19.58 4.37 5.82
CA ILE A 83 20.77 4.80 6.55
C ILE A 83 20.82 4.25 7.98
N THR A 84 19.67 4.30 8.68
CA THR A 84 19.64 4.09 10.15
C THR A 84 19.11 2.73 10.58
N ASN A 85 18.31 2.08 9.73
CA ASN A 85 17.50 0.91 10.06
C ASN A 85 16.62 1.11 11.32
N SER A 86 16.22 2.38 11.62
CA SER A 86 15.40 2.68 12.79
C SER A 86 13.99 2.15 12.63
N ALA A 87 13.52 1.44 13.66
CA ALA A 87 12.14 0.92 13.69
C ALA A 87 11.10 2.06 13.63
N GLU A 88 11.38 3.19 14.27
CA GLU A 88 10.50 4.37 14.26
C GLU A 88 10.38 4.97 12.86
N LEU A 89 11.47 4.97 12.09
CA LEU A 89 11.42 5.38 10.68
C LEU A 89 10.61 4.39 9.84
N ALA A 90 10.74 3.09 10.09
CA ALA A 90 9.90 2.09 9.44
C ALA A 90 8.41 2.35 9.72
N PHE A 91 8.02 2.69 10.96
CA PHE A 91 6.66 3.07 11.30
C PHE A 91 6.19 4.30 10.50
N ASN A 92 7.02 5.33 10.37
CA ASN A 92 6.68 6.54 9.62
C ASN A 92 6.53 6.23 8.12
N VAL A 93 7.42 5.44 7.54
CA VAL A 93 7.31 4.96 6.15
C VAL A 93 6.01 4.21 5.93
N ALA A 94 5.64 3.30 6.87
CA ALA A 94 4.37 2.57 6.80
C ALA A 94 3.15 3.52 6.75
N ARG A 95 3.15 4.57 7.55
CA ARG A 95 2.08 5.57 7.57
C ARG A 95 1.97 6.35 6.26
N VAL A 96 3.09 6.68 5.62
CA VAL A 96 3.05 7.33 4.31
C VAL A 96 2.44 6.40 3.27
N TYR A 97 2.88 5.14 3.22
CA TYR A 97 2.30 4.15 2.32
C TYR A 97 0.81 3.91 2.55
N GLU A 98 0.35 3.92 3.81
CA GLU A 98 -1.06 3.84 4.15
C GLU A 98 -1.86 5.02 3.56
N ARG A 99 -1.32 6.25 3.63
CA ARG A 99 -1.95 7.44 3.01
C ARG A 99 -2.01 7.35 1.49
N MET A 100 -1.07 6.64 0.89
CA MET A 100 -1.04 6.37 -0.55
C MET A 100 -1.92 5.20 -0.97
N SER A 101 -2.61 4.53 -0.03
CA SER A 101 -3.35 3.28 -0.25
C SER A 101 -2.47 2.13 -0.76
N GLU A 102 -1.16 2.21 -0.52
CA GLU A 102 -0.18 1.20 -0.83
C GLU A 102 -0.13 0.15 0.28
N TYR A 103 -1.22 -0.62 0.39
CA TYR A 103 -1.49 -1.46 1.56
C TYR A 103 -0.41 -2.52 1.83
N ALA A 104 0.09 -3.17 0.78
CA ALA A 104 1.12 -4.20 0.91
C ALA A 104 2.42 -3.64 1.52
N GLU A 105 2.88 -2.47 1.04
CA GLU A 105 4.08 -1.82 1.56
C GLU A 105 3.85 -1.28 2.98
N ALA A 106 2.70 -0.69 3.25
CA ALA A 106 2.35 -0.25 4.61
C ALA A 106 2.41 -1.43 5.61
N ILE A 107 1.81 -2.58 5.28
CA ILE A 107 1.86 -3.79 6.11
C ILE A 107 3.29 -4.27 6.30
N ARG A 108 4.10 -4.26 5.24
CA ARG A 108 5.51 -4.67 5.30
C ARG A 108 6.28 -3.84 6.31
N TYR A 109 6.20 -2.52 6.24
CA TYR A 109 6.93 -1.62 7.13
C TYR A 109 6.38 -1.62 8.57
N PHE A 110 5.06 -1.77 8.79
CA PHE A 110 4.52 -1.99 10.14
C PHE A 110 5.04 -3.29 10.77
N ARG A 111 5.22 -4.37 9.99
CA ARG A 111 5.82 -5.61 10.50
C ARG A 111 7.29 -5.44 10.86
N ILE A 112 8.06 -4.64 10.10
CA ILE A 112 9.43 -4.27 10.45
C ILE A 112 9.44 -3.57 11.82
N TYR A 113 8.59 -2.56 12.01
CA TYR A 113 8.44 -1.86 13.27
C TYR A 113 8.13 -2.81 14.45
N LEU A 114 7.19 -3.72 14.29
CA LEU A 114 6.82 -4.68 15.33
C LEU A 114 7.96 -5.65 15.69
N ARG A 115 8.77 -6.01 14.71
CA ARG A 115 9.90 -6.95 14.90
C ARG A 115 11.08 -6.26 15.57
N GLU A 116 11.45 -5.08 15.11
CA GLU A 116 12.70 -4.39 15.43
C GLU A 116 12.53 -3.38 16.57
N GLY A 117 11.39 -2.69 16.64
CA GLY A 117 11.13 -1.64 17.62
C GLY A 117 10.68 -2.17 19.00
N GLN A 118 10.26 -3.43 19.08
CA GLN A 118 9.79 -4.06 20.32
C GLN A 118 8.83 -3.15 21.14
N PRO A 119 7.76 -2.61 20.55
CA PRO A 119 6.84 -1.72 21.23
C PRO A 119 6.17 -2.42 22.43
N ASP A 120 5.69 -1.63 23.38
CA ASP A 120 4.89 -2.15 24.47
C ASP A 120 3.60 -2.86 23.98
N ALA A 121 2.94 -3.59 24.87
CA ALA A 121 1.79 -4.41 24.51
C ALA A 121 0.62 -3.61 23.90
N THR A 122 0.41 -2.39 24.36
CA THR A 122 -0.68 -1.51 23.87
C THR A 122 -0.38 -1.04 22.45
N VAL A 123 0.80 -0.48 22.23
CA VAL A 123 1.22 -0.03 20.90
C VAL A 123 1.30 -1.20 19.92
N ARG A 124 1.77 -2.37 20.38
CA ARG A 124 1.77 -3.60 19.58
C ARG A 124 0.36 -3.95 19.09
N ALA A 125 -0.60 -4.01 20.02
CA ALA A 125 -1.98 -4.35 19.70
C ALA A 125 -2.60 -3.36 18.69
N ASP A 126 -2.34 -2.07 18.86
CA ASP A 126 -2.83 -1.02 17.94
C ASP A 126 -2.27 -1.19 16.52
N VAL A 127 -0.97 -1.49 16.41
CA VAL A 127 -0.33 -1.70 15.10
C VAL A 127 -0.80 -2.99 14.44
N GLU A 128 -0.98 -4.07 15.22
CA GLU A 128 -1.54 -5.33 14.71
C GLU A 128 -2.97 -5.15 14.19
N ALA A 129 -3.82 -4.45 14.97
CA ALA A 129 -5.17 -4.10 14.52
C ALA A 129 -5.17 -3.28 13.22
N ARG A 130 -4.22 -2.34 13.09
CA ARG A 130 -4.05 -1.54 11.88
C ARG A 130 -3.62 -2.41 10.68
N ILE A 131 -2.70 -3.34 10.88
CA ILE A 131 -2.31 -4.32 9.85
C ILE A 131 -3.53 -5.13 9.37
N GLU A 132 -4.38 -5.60 10.27
CA GLU A 132 -5.60 -6.33 9.89
C GLU A 132 -6.58 -5.45 9.12
N ALA A 133 -6.75 -4.19 9.51
CA ALA A 133 -7.57 -3.23 8.77
C ALA A 133 -7.03 -2.97 7.34
N LEU A 134 -5.71 -2.86 7.20
CA LEU A 134 -5.05 -2.68 5.90
C LEU A 134 -5.18 -3.94 5.03
N ARG A 135 -5.05 -5.14 5.59
CA ARG A 135 -5.32 -6.40 4.87
C ARG A 135 -6.77 -6.48 4.38
N ALA A 136 -7.71 -6.06 5.23
CA ALA A 136 -9.11 -6.01 4.83
C ALA A 136 -9.36 -4.97 3.72
N ALA A 137 -8.68 -3.82 3.76
CA ALA A 137 -8.72 -2.80 2.72
C ALA A 137 -8.11 -3.31 1.40
N GLU A 138 -6.96 -3.99 1.48
CA GLU A 138 -6.30 -4.63 0.34
C GLU A 138 -7.19 -5.69 -0.32
N ARG A 139 -7.82 -6.59 0.48
CA ARG A 139 -8.79 -7.57 -0.04
C ARG A 139 -9.96 -6.88 -0.73
N ARG A 140 -10.56 -5.88 -0.09
CA ARG A 140 -11.66 -5.11 -0.72
C ARG A 140 -11.22 -4.45 -2.02
N SER A 141 -10.03 -3.89 -2.08
CA SER A 141 -9.47 -3.29 -3.30
C SER A 141 -9.29 -4.34 -4.41
N ARG A 142 -8.80 -5.54 -4.07
CA ARG A 142 -8.68 -6.67 -5.00
C ARG A 142 -10.02 -7.25 -5.44
N GLU A 143 -11.03 -7.18 -4.58
CA GLU A 143 -12.38 -7.70 -4.86
C GLU A 143 -13.28 -6.64 -5.50
N GLN A 144 -12.86 -5.39 -5.56
CA GLN A 144 -13.63 -4.32 -6.17
C GLN A 144 -13.61 -4.43 -7.69
N VAL A 145 -14.50 -5.27 -8.16
CA VAL A 145 -15.13 -5.00 -9.45
C VAL A 145 -15.82 -3.65 -9.30
N PHE A 146 -15.65 -2.73 -10.23
CA PHE A 146 -16.48 -1.53 -10.27
C PHE A 146 -17.94 -1.97 -10.28
N THR A 147 -18.66 -1.71 -9.20
CA THR A 147 -20.05 -2.16 -9.05
C THR A 147 -21.06 -1.09 -9.45
N ALA A 148 -20.64 0.17 -9.39
CA ALA A 148 -21.41 1.27 -9.93
C ALA A 148 -21.14 1.35 -11.45
N PRO A 149 -22.18 1.32 -12.28
CA PRO A 149 -22.01 1.60 -13.70
C PRO A 149 -21.49 3.05 -13.84
N PRO A 150 -20.63 3.31 -14.84
CA PRO A 150 -20.28 4.67 -15.22
C PRO A 150 -21.52 5.55 -15.47
N SER A 151 -21.31 6.87 -15.50
CA SER A 151 -22.42 7.85 -15.61
C SER A 151 -23.36 7.59 -16.80
N ASP A 152 -24.57 8.10 -16.72
CA ASP A 152 -25.62 7.89 -17.71
C ASP A 152 -25.25 8.40 -19.11
N ASP A 153 -24.33 9.38 -19.20
CA ASP A 153 -23.90 9.99 -20.44
C ASP A 153 -22.84 9.15 -21.19
N GLU A 154 -22.19 8.20 -20.50
CA GLU A 154 -21.09 7.40 -21.07
C GLU A 154 -21.51 5.98 -21.45
N LEU A 155 -22.66 5.50 -20.95
CA LEU A 155 -23.16 4.16 -21.23
C LEU A 155 -24.48 4.19 -21.96
N THR A 156 -24.58 3.50 -23.07
CA THR A 156 -25.86 3.10 -23.62
C THR A 156 -26.62 2.20 -22.62
N ARG A 157 -27.94 2.15 -22.74
CA ARG A 157 -28.76 1.28 -21.90
C ARG A 157 -28.31 -0.19 -21.95
N GLU A 158 -27.89 -0.62 -23.14
CA GLU A 158 -27.40 -1.98 -23.41
C GLU A 158 -26.07 -2.24 -22.68
N ALA A 159 -25.11 -1.33 -22.79
CA ALA A 159 -23.82 -1.47 -22.11
C ALA A 159 -24.00 -1.54 -20.59
N ARG A 160 -24.89 -0.73 -20.03
CA ARG A 160 -25.23 -0.75 -18.60
C ARG A 160 -25.85 -2.09 -18.18
N THR A 161 -26.75 -2.62 -18.97
CA THR A 161 -27.39 -3.92 -18.71
C THR A 161 -26.35 -5.02 -18.64
N PHE A 162 -25.43 -5.08 -19.62
CA PHE A 162 -24.35 -6.06 -19.63
C PHE A 162 -23.36 -5.86 -18.50
N PHE A 163 -22.99 -4.62 -18.18
CA PHE A 163 -22.11 -4.31 -17.05
C PHE A 163 -22.70 -4.82 -15.73
N THR A 164 -23.93 -4.44 -15.42
CA THR A 164 -24.62 -4.86 -14.19
C THR A 164 -24.78 -6.37 -14.09
N ARG A 165 -25.09 -7.03 -15.22
CA ARG A 165 -25.16 -8.49 -15.31
C ARG A 165 -23.79 -9.12 -15.04
N GLY A 166 -22.72 -8.59 -15.62
CA GLY A 166 -21.35 -9.06 -15.38
C GLY A 166 -20.95 -8.96 -13.91
N VAL A 167 -21.23 -7.83 -13.26
CA VAL A 167 -20.99 -7.65 -11.82
C VAL A 167 -21.77 -8.68 -10.99
N SER A 168 -23.04 -8.92 -11.33
CA SER A 168 -23.86 -9.92 -10.64
C SER A 168 -23.30 -11.34 -10.77
N MET A 169 -22.90 -11.72 -11.97
CA MET A 169 -22.28 -13.02 -12.24
C MET A 169 -20.93 -13.17 -11.53
N PHE A 170 -20.09 -12.14 -11.57
CA PHE A 170 -18.81 -12.12 -10.87
C PHE A 170 -18.96 -12.36 -9.36
N ARG A 171 -19.94 -11.68 -8.74
CA ARG A 171 -20.25 -11.86 -7.30
C ARG A 171 -20.70 -13.27 -6.94
N ARG A 172 -21.29 -14.01 -7.88
CA ARG A 172 -21.66 -15.42 -7.68
C ARG A 172 -20.53 -16.40 -8.00
N GLY A 173 -19.36 -15.90 -8.42
CA GLY A 173 -18.23 -16.75 -8.82
C GLY A 173 -18.33 -17.32 -10.23
N GLU A 174 -19.30 -16.86 -11.02
CA GLU A 174 -19.54 -17.28 -12.42
C GLU A 174 -18.62 -16.45 -13.35
N TYR A 175 -17.30 -16.65 -13.23
CA TYR A 175 -16.31 -15.75 -13.83
C TYR A 175 -16.33 -15.76 -15.37
N GLU A 176 -16.52 -16.93 -16.01
CA GLU A 176 -16.64 -17.04 -17.46
C GLU A 176 -17.86 -16.26 -17.99
N ALA A 177 -19.00 -16.42 -17.33
CA ALA A 177 -20.23 -15.71 -17.70
C ALA A 177 -20.08 -14.19 -17.44
N ALA A 178 -19.40 -13.81 -16.36
CA ALA A 178 -19.10 -12.41 -16.08
C ALA A 178 -18.22 -11.81 -17.18
N MET A 179 -17.17 -12.51 -17.63
CA MET A 179 -16.30 -12.06 -18.71
C MET A 179 -17.06 -11.88 -20.03
N GLN A 180 -17.97 -12.79 -20.37
CA GLN A 180 -18.83 -12.63 -21.55
C GLN A 180 -19.69 -11.36 -21.45
N ALA A 181 -20.27 -11.11 -20.29
CA ALA A 181 -21.07 -9.93 -20.06
C ALA A 181 -20.24 -8.63 -20.09
N PHE A 182 -19.04 -8.61 -19.47
CA PHE A 182 -18.14 -7.47 -19.53
C PHE A 182 -17.62 -7.22 -20.96
N THR A 183 -17.32 -8.28 -21.72
CA THR A 183 -16.95 -8.16 -23.14
C THR A 183 -18.08 -7.56 -23.97
N ALA A 184 -19.33 -7.95 -23.71
CA ALA A 184 -20.48 -7.34 -24.36
C ALA A 184 -20.62 -5.86 -23.98
N ALA A 185 -20.49 -5.52 -22.69
CA ALA A 185 -20.51 -4.14 -22.23
C ALA A 185 -19.40 -3.30 -22.92
N HIS A 186 -18.17 -3.84 -22.99
CA HIS A 186 -17.03 -3.17 -23.63
C HIS A 186 -17.25 -2.86 -25.12
N ARG A 187 -17.94 -3.74 -25.85
CA ARG A 187 -18.28 -3.51 -27.27
C ARG A 187 -19.21 -2.32 -27.48
N PHE A 188 -20.10 -2.07 -26.52
CA PHE A 188 -21.02 -0.93 -26.58
C PHE A 188 -20.38 0.34 -26.05
N ALA A 189 -19.51 0.24 -25.04
CA ALA A 189 -18.79 1.35 -24.45
C ALA A 189 -17.42 0.89 -23.91
N PRO A 190 -16.30 1.25 -24.56
CA PRO A 190 -14.96 0.87 -24.14
C PRO A 190 -14.48 1.73 -22.94
N LEU A 191 -15.14 1.56 -21.80
CA LEU A 191 -14.89 2.34 -20.59
C LEU A 191 -13.81 1.71 -19.71
N PRO A 192 -13.01 2.52 -19.00
CA PRO A 192 -11.95 2.05 -18.11
C PRO A 192 -12.47 1.06 -17.05
N GLU A 193 -13.62 1.32 -16.44
CA GLU A 193 -14.24 0.46 -15.43
C GLU A 193 -14.54 -0.94 -15.94
N VAL A 194 -14.96 -1.05 -17.20
CA VAL A 194 -15.22 -2.34 -17.84
C VAL A 194 -13.93 -3.10 -18.02
N LEU A 195 -12.87 -2.43 -18.50
CA LEU A 195 -11.54 -3.03 -18.68
C LEU A 195 -10.93 -3.50 -17.37
N TYR A 196 -11.06 -2.71 -16.31
CA TYR A 196 -10.63 -3.12 -14.97
C TYR A 196 -11.36 -4.40 -14.52
N ASN A 197 -12.69 -4.46 -14.69
CA ASN A 197 -13.48 -5.64 -14.35
C ASN A 197 -13.09 -6.86 -15.19
N MET A 198 -12.76 -6.65 -16.47
CA MET A 198 -12.23 -7.72 -17.33
C MET A 198 -10.86 -8.21 -16.86
N ALA A 199 -9.98 -7.32 -16.42
CA ALA A 199 -8.69 -7.70 -15.86
C ALA A 199 -8.85 -8.59 -14.61
N VAL A 200 -9.69 -8.16 -13.66
CA VAL A 200 -10.00 -8.94 -12.45
C VAL A 200 -10.67 -10.28 -12.81
N GLY A 201 -11.58 -10.30 -13.76
CA GLY A 201 -12.20 -11.54 -14.25
C GLY A 201 -11.19 -12.51 -14.87
N ALA A 202 -10.27 -12.01 -15.68
CA ALA A 202 -9.20 -12.80 -16.28
C ALA A 202 -8.25 -13.40 -15.23
N GLU A 203 -7.93 -12.64 -14.16
CA GLU A 203 -7.17 -13.20 -13.03
C GLU A 203 -7.88 -14.37 -12.37
N ARG A 204 -9.19 -14.25 -12.12
CA ARG A 204 -9.99 -15.33 -11.52
C ARG A 204 -10.05 -16.58 -12.38
N LEU A 205 -9.94 -16.42 -13.69
CA LEU A 205 -9.89 -17.52 -14.66
C LEU A 205 -8.47 -18.08 -14.87
N GLY A 206 -7.46 -17.56 -14.20
CA GLY A 206 -6.08 -18.00 -14.37
C GLY A 206 -5.47 -17.59 -15.72
N ALA A 207 -5.95 -16.50 -16.31
CA ALA A 207 -5.47 -15.93 -17.58
C ALA A 207 -4.60 -14.68 -17.34
N PRO A 208 -3.38 -14.82 -16.80
CA PRO A 208 -2.58 -13.67 -16.36
C PRO A 208 -2.14 -12.75 -17.50
N ARG A 209 -2.00 -13.27 -18.73
CA ARG A 209 -1.64 -12.45 -19.89
C ARG A 209 -2.78 -11.48 -20.25
N ASP A 210 -3.99 -11.99 -20.31
CA ASP A 210 -5.17 -11.20 -20.64
C ASP A 210 -5.43 -10.16 -19.54
N ALA A 211 -5.27 -10.54 -18.27
CA ALA A 211 -5.39 -9.63 -17.14
C ALA A 211 -4.40 -8.46 -17.25
N ILE A 212 -3.12 -8.74 -17.55
CA ILE A 212 -2.09 -7.71 -17.77
C ILE A 212 -2.49 -6.75 -18.89
N ASP A 213 -2.99 -7.26 -19.99
CA ASP A 213 -3.34 -6.45 -21.14
C ASP A 213 -4.54 -5.55 -20.85
N TYR A 214 -5.56 -6.06 -20.16
CA TYR A 214 -6.70 -5.24 -19.71
C TYR A 214 -6.29 -4.19 -18.67
N TYR A 215 -5.43 -4.51 -17.72
CA TYR A 215 -4.91 -3.52 -16.76
C TYR A 215 -4.10 -2.42 -17.43
N ARG A 216 -3.27 -2.75 -18.41
CA ARG A 216 -2.51 -1.75 -19.18
C ARG A 216 -3.44 -0.81 -19.95
N GLU A 217 -4.47 -1.37 -20.56
CA GLU A 217 -5.44 -0.57 -21.30
C GLU A 217 -6.26 0.32 -20.36
N TYR A 218 -6.64 -0.19 -19.19
CA TYR A 218 -7.24 0.63 -18.12
C TYR A 218 -6.36 1.83 -17.76
N LEU A 219 -5.07 1.60 -17.48
CA LEU A 219 -4.13 2.67 -17.14
C LEU A 219 -3.86 3.63 -18.30
N ARG A 220 -3.95 3.16 -19.54
CA ARG A 220 -3.83 4.00 -20.74
C ARG A 220 -5.00 4.98 -20.84
N LEU A 221 -6.21 4.51 -20.57
CA LEU A 221 -7.42 5.35 -20.60
C LEU A 221 -7.55 6.24 -19.36
N ARG A 222 -6.98 5.83 -18.24
CA ARG A 222 -6.97 6.59 -16.98
C ARG A 222 -5.56 6.78 -16.43
N PRO A 223 -4.75 7.65 -17.03
CA PRO A 223 -3.36 7.84 -16.62
C PRO A 223 -3.21 8.43 -15.19
N THR A 224 -4.25 9.10 -14.69
CA THR A 224 -4.30 9.68 -13.34
C THR A 224 -5.22 8.89 -12.38
N ALA A 225 -5.46 7.61 -12.66
CA ALA A 225 -6.29 6.78 -11.80
C ALA A 225 -5.75 6.76 -10.36
N PRO A 226 -6.60 6.92 -9.34
CA PRO A 226 -6.17 6.94 -7.94
C PRO A 226 -5.62 5.59 -7.47
N ASP A 227 -5.98 4.51 -8.15
CA ASP A 227 -5.53 3.13 -7.93
C ASP A 227 -4.37 2.71 -8.85
N ARG A 228 -3.77 3.64 -9.60
CA ARG A 228 -2.69 3.38 -10.56
C ARG A 228 -1.56 2.53 -9.95
N GLY A 229 -1.04 2.94 -8.79
CA GLY A 229 0.05 2.22 -8.14
C GLY A 229 -0.34 0.80 -7.73
N PHE A 230 -1.59 0.58 -7.33
CA PHE A 230 -2.11 -0.76 -7.08
C PHE A 230 -2.11 -1.61 -8.36
N VAL A 231 -2.66 -1.08 -9.46
CA VAL A 231 -2.75 -1.79 -10.74
C VAL A 231 -1.36 -2.11 -11.32
N GLU A 232 -0.40 -1.20 -11.22
CA GLU A 232 0.98 -1.46 -11.64
C GLU A 232 1.63 -2.63 -10.88
N ARG A 233 1.41 -2.71 -9.55
CA ARG A 233 1.88 -3.86 -8.77
C ARG A 233 1.20 -5.17 -9.16
N GLU A 234 -0.11 -5.16 -9.43
CA GLU A 234 -0.79 -6.35 -9.90
C GLU A 234 -0.25 -6.84 -11.24
N ILE A 235 0.06 -5.93 -12.16
CA ILE A 235 0.75 -6.25 -13.43
C ILE A 235 2.11 -6.93 -13.15
N GLU A 236 2.92 -6.39 -12.24
CA GLU A 236 4.22 -6.99 -11.91
C GLU A 236 4.07 -8.35 -11.20
N ARG A 237 3.11 -8.48 -10.29
CA ARG A 237 2.78 -9.75 -9.64
C ARG A 237 2.41 -10.83 -10.67
N LEU A 238 1.55 -10.49 -11.63
CA LEU A 238 1.11 -11.41 -12.69
C LEU A 238 2.24 -11.78 -13.66
N ARG A 239 3.21 -10.89 -13.88
CA ARG A 239 4.42 -11.19 -14.67
C ARG A 239 5.35 -12.18 -13.97
N GLY A 240 5.48 -12.06 -12.65
CA GLY A 240 6.34 -12.93 -11.84
C GLY A 240 5.75 -14.30 -11.55
N ALA A 241 4.46 -14.51 -11.78
CA ALA A 241 3.76 -15.78 -11.55
C ALA A 241 3.87 -16.79 -12.71
N ARG A 242 4.86 -16.60 -13.60
CA ARG A 242 5.16 -17.49 -14.74
C ARG A 242 6.09 -18.61 -14.36
#